data_73466bb48d205015ecfb381cb6e380be
#
_entry.id   73466bb48d205015ecfb381cb6e380be
#
_cell.length_a   1.000
_cell.length_b   1.000
_cell.length_c   1.000
_cell.angle_alpha   90.00
_cell.angle_beta   90.00
_cell.angle_gamma   90.00
#
_symmetry.space_group_name_H-M   'P 1'
#
loop_
_entity.id
_entity.type
_entity.pdbx_description
1 polymer ?
#
loop_
_entity_poly.entity_id
_entity_poly.type
_entity_poly.pdbx_seq_one_letter_code
_entity_poly.pdbx_strand_id
1 'polypeptide(L)'
;MRTCDGRYFPIQKVSGATPAQTCSSFCPASQTKIYRGSTIDHSVGPEGKRYTELSTAFTYREKIVAGCTCNGKDAFGLVTPSVENDPTLRPGDIVATNSGLMAYNGGAKRQASFTPVASYSGISSDLRRKLTETKIAPAPETPTPPPQVKQSDVAAGSATRAAARSKRAQTER
;
A
#
# COMPACT_ATOMS: atom_id res chain seq x y z
N MET A 1 -6.38 1.66 8.74
CA MET A 1 -5.05 1.20 9.22
C MET A 1 -4.90 -0.30 9.02
N ARG A 2 -3.72 -0.82 8.82
CA ARG A 2 -3.46 -2.27 8.84
C ARG A 2 -3.21 -2.75 10.28
N THR A 3 -3.67 -3.96 10.59
CA THR A 3 -3.76 -4.42 11.99
C THR A 3 -2.46 -4.96 12.55
N CYS A 4 -1.55 -5.45 11.72
CA CYS A 4 -0.33 -6.13 12.13
C CYS A 4 0.73 -5.21 12.75
N ASP A 5 0.79 -3.94 12.37
CA ASP A 5 1.77 -2.96 12.88
C ASP A 5 1.17 -1.58 13.18
N GLY A 6 -0.14 -1.45 13.04
CA GLY A 6 -0.83 -0.20 13.28
C GLY A 6 -0.61 0.88 12.21
N ARG A 7 0.13 0.60 11.12
CA ARG A 7 0.32 1.61 10.09
C ARG A 7 -1.01 2.07 9.51
N TYR A 8 -1.22 3.38 9.50
CA TYR A 8 -2.43 3.99 8.96
C TYR A 8 -2.11 4.79 7.69
N PHE A 9 -3.11 4.92 6.86
CA PHE A 9 -3.12 5.78 5.68
C PHE A 9 -4.50 6.44 5.57
N PRO A 10 -4.55 7.74 5.31
CA PRO A 10 -5.81 8.44 5.15
C PRO A 10 -6.49 7.96 3.87
N ILE A 11 -7.81 7.78 3.96
CA ILE A 11 -8.65 7.50 2.80
C ILE A 11 -9.72 8.57 2.69
N GLN A 12 -9.99 9.00 1.48
CA GLN A 12 -11.10 9.89 1.19
C GLN A 12 -12.37 9.08 0.91
N LYS A 13 -13.53 9.71 1.15
CA LYS A 13 -14.80 9.12 0.72
C LYS A 13 -14.85 9.08 -0.79
N VAL A 14 -15.09 7.90 -1.33
CA VAL A 14 -15.25 7.67 -2.76
C VAL A 14 -16.69 7.26 -3.02
N SER A 15 -17.29 7.80 -4.08
CA SER A 15 -18.62 7.36 -4.51
C SER A 15 -18.51 5.94 -5.07
N GLY A 16 -19.42 5.06 -4.66
CA GLY A 16 -19.48 3.69 -5.17
C GLY A 16 -18.65 2.66 -4.41
N ALA A 17 -17.79 3.07 -3.47
CA ALA A 17 -17.04 2.14 -2.64
C ALA A 17 -17.19 2.46 -1.14
N THR A 18 -17.26 1.43 -0.32
CA THR A 18 -17.19 1.58 1.13
C THR A 18 -15.76 1.85 1.57
N PRO A 19 -15.53 2.55 2.70
CA PRO A 19 -14.18 2.74 3.24
C PRO A 19 -13.42 1.41 3.44
N ALA A 20 -14.10 0.34 3.80
CA ALA A 20 -13.48 -0.98 3.95
C ALA A 20 -13.00 -1.54 2.62
N GLN A 21 -13.81 -1.45 1.56
CA GLN A 21 -13.42 -1.86 0.21
C GLN A 21 -12.22 -1.04 -0.30
N THR A 22 -12.25 0.27 -0.09
CA THR A 22 -11.12 1.13 -0.44
C THR A 22 -9.83 0.74 0.29
N CYS A 23 -9.90 0.51 1.61
CA CYS A 23 -8.75 0.03 2.37
C CYS A 23 -8.21 -1.30 1.86
N SER A 24 -9.09 -2.26 1.57
CA SER A 24 -8.69 -3.58 1.07
C SER A 24 -8.06 -3.50 -0.32
N SER A 25 -8.49 -2.57 -1.17
CA SER A 25 -7.89 -2.36 -2.50
C SER A 25 -6.45 -1.86 -2.41
N PHE A 26 -6.16 -0.96 -1.48
CA PHE A 26 -4.80 -0.44 -1.28
C PHE A 26 -3.90 -1.35 -0.45
N CYS A 27 -4.48 -2.23 0.36
CA CYS A 27 -3.74 -3.11 1.27
C CYS A 27 -4.29 -4.55 1.27
N PRO A 28 -4.27 -5.27 0.13
CA PRO A 28 -4.85 -6.60 0.03
C PRO A 28 -4.07 -7.68 0.78
N ALA A 29 -2.77 -7.50 1.00
CA ALA A 29 -1.92 -8.48 1.67
C ALA A 29 -2.01 -8.44 3.20
N SER A 30 -2.76 -7.50 3.79
CA SER A 30 -2.91 -7.37 5.24
C SER A 30 -4.35 -7.07 5.63
N GLN A 31 -4.74 -7.53 6.81
CA GLN A 31 -6.04 -7.13 7.38
C GLN A 31 -6.03 -5.64 7.71
N THR A 32 -7.13 -4.97 7.38
CA THR A 32 -7.31 -3.55 7.64
C THR A 32 -8.55 -3.29 8.49
N LYS A 33 -8.47 -2.25 9.33
CA LYS A 33 -9.61 -1.71 10.08
C LYS A 33 -9.79 -0.22 9.80
N ILE A 34 -11.03 0.24 9.80
CA ILE A 34 -11.37 1.65 9.61
C ILE A 34 -11.43 2.34 10.95
N TYR A 35 -10.74 3.46 11.04
CA TYR A 35 -10.80 4.40 12.15
C TYR A 35 -11.30 5.75 11.65
N ARG A 36 -12.07 6.45 12.47
CA ARG A 36 -12.66 7.75 12.12
C ARG A 36 -12.27 8.79 13.15
N GLY A 37 -11.80 9.92 12.69
CA GLY A 37 -11.35 11.04 13.53
C GLY A 37 -10.66 12.09 12.69
N SER A 38 -10.43 13.26 13.27
CA SER A 38 -9.66 14.34 12.62
C SER A 38 -8.16 14.06 12.59
N THR A 39 -7.67 13.35 13.61
CA THR A 39 -6.29 12.88 13.73
C THR A 39 -6.28 11.42 14.14
N ILE A 40 -5.16 10.75 13.93
CA ILE A 40 -5.05 9.32 14.30
C ILE A 40 -5.16 9.11 15.79
N ASP A 41 -4.62 10.01 16.61
CA ASP A 41 -4.62 9.91 18.08
C ASP A 41 -6.03 9.96 18.67
N HIS A 42 -6.94 10.70 18.02
CA HIS A 42 -8.34 10.84 18.42
C HIS A 42 -9.29 9.95 17.58
N SER A 43 -8.75 9.10 16.74
CA SER A 43 -9.59 8.26 15.88
C SER A 43 -10.15 7.06 16.63
N VAL A 44 -11.39 6.71 16.31
CA VAL A 44 -12.16 5.65 16.95
C VAL A 44 -12.52 4.58 15.92
N GLY A 45 -12.31 3.34 16.28
CA GLY A 45 -12.65 2.16 15.47
C GLY A 45 -14.12 1.76 15.59
N PRO A 46 -14.54 0.72 14.87
CA PRO A 46 -15.92 0.25 14.85
C PRO A 46 -16.43 -0.25 16.21
N GLU A 47 -15.53 -0.67 17.08
CA GLU A 47 -15.84 -1.18 18.44
C GLU A 47 -15.82 -0.07 19.49
N GLY A 48 -15.73 1.20 19.11
CA GLY A 48 -15.63 2.33 20.03
C GLY A 48 -14.25 2.54 20.66
N LYS A 49 -13.28 1.66 20.40
CA LYS A 49 -11.92 1.76 20.90
C LYS A 49 -11.10 2.78 20.11
N ARG A 50 -10.28 3.55 20.81
CA ARG A 50 -9.37 4.49 20.19
C ARG A 50 -8.22 3.73 19.50
N TYR A 51 -7.65 4.33 18.45
CA TYR A 51 -6.47 3.79 17.81
C TYR A 51 -5.30 3.62 18.77
N THR A 52 -5.09 4.57 19.68
CA THR A 52 -4.01 4.57 20.68
C THR A 52 -4.13 3.45 21.72
N GLU A 53 -5.30 2.85 21.87
CA GLU A 53 -5.54 1.71 22.78
C GLU A 53 -5.16 0.36 22.17
N LEU A 54 -4.79 0.34 20.90
CA LEU A 54 -4.34 -0.89 20.24
C LEU A 54 -2.92 -1.26 20.66
N SER A 55 -2.68 -2.52 20.94
CA SER A 55 -1.34 -3.05 21.22
C SER A 55 -0.35 -2.85 20.06
N THR A 56 -0.86 -2.68 18.84
CA THR A 56 -0.08 -2.44 17.63
C THR A 56 -0.03 -0.95 17.25
N ALA A 57 -0.62 -0.04 18.05
CA ALA A 57 -0.59 1.38 17.74
C ALA A 57 0.86 1.86 17.58
N PHE A 58 1.13 2.55 16.48
CA PHE A 58 2.43 3.12 16.14
C PHE A 58 3.62 2.14 16.07
N THR A 59 3.42 0.82 16.19
CA THR A 59 4.52 -0.18 16.11
C THR A 59 5.37 -0.03 14.85
N TYR A 60 4.77 0.35 13.72
CA TYR A 60 5.48 0.60 12.46
C TYR A 60 6.53 1.73 12.52
N ARG A 61 6.49 2.59 13.55
CA ARG A 61 7.47 3.66 13.77
C ARG A 61 8.71 3.15 14.49
N GLU A 62 8.58 2.09 15.27
CA GLU A 62 9.63 1.54 16.11
C GLU A 62 10.36 0.38 15.44
N LYS A 63 9.63 -0.46 14.73
CA LYS A 63 10.19 -1.66 14.08
C LYS A 63 9.43 -2.08 12.85
N ILE A 64 10.12 -2.75 11.95
CA ILE A 64 9.50 -3.45 10.82
C ILE A 64 8.99 -4.81 11.32
N VAL A 65 7.70 -5.07 11.16
CA VAL A 65 7.08 -6.35 11.48
C VAL A 65 7.14 -7.26 10.25
N ALA A 66 7.79 -8.40 10.38
CA ALA A 66 7.94 -9.35 9.29
C ALA A 66 6.58 -9.80 8.75
N GLY A 67 6.44 -9.86 7.43
CA GLY A 67 5.20 -10.25 6.76
C GLY A 67 4.09 -9.19 6.79
N CYS A 68 4.29 -8.08 7.48
CA CYS A 68 3.32 -6.99 7.56
C CYS A 68 3.50 -6.03 6.38
N THR A 69 2.86 -6.35 5.25
CA THR A 69 2.94 -5.56 4.01
C THR A 69 1.55 -5.34 3.45
N CYS A 70 1.34 -4.29 2.66
CA CYS A 70 0.10 -4.11 1.90
C CYS A 70 0.18 -4.72 0.49
N ASN A 71 1.36 -4.71 -0.12
CA ASN A 71 1.59 -5.18 -1.50
C ASN A 71 2.26 -6.56 -1.58
N GLY A 72 2.52 -7.22 -0.46
CA GLY A 72 3.20 -8.51 -0.39
C GLY A 72 4.72 -8.46 -0.64
N LYS A 73 5.28 -7.28 -0.86
CA LYS A 73 6.70 -7.10 -1.24
C LYS A 73 7.50 -6.31 -0.22
N ASP A 74 7.05 -5.13 0.12
CA ASP A 74 7.78 -4.23 1.02
C ASP A 74 6.91 -3.75 2.19
N ALA A 75 7.56 -3.36 3.28
CA ALA A 75 6.89 -2.98 4.52
C ALA A 75 6.08 -1.69 4.41
N PHE A 76 6.35 -0.84 3.43
CA PHE A 76 5.81 0.53 3.37
C PHE A 76 4.93 0.81 2.16
N GLY A 77 5.00 -0.02 1.12
CA GLY A 77 4.25 0.15 -0.12
C GLY A 77 2.78 -0.19 0.03
N LEU A 78 1.93 0.65 -0.53
CA LEU A 78 0.55 0.31 -0.82
C LEU A 78 0.48 -0.33 -2.21
N VAL A 79 -0.58 -1.07 -2.48
CA VAL A 79 -0.90 -1.46 -3.86
C VAL A 79 -1.50 -0.26 -4.55
N THR A 80 -1.02 0.04 -5.75
CA THR A 80 -1.74 0.89 -6.68
C THR A 80 -2.74 -0.01 -7.40
N PRO A 81 -4.05 0.15 -7.20
CA PRO A 81 -5.04 -0.63 -7.93
C PRO A 81 -4.79 -0.47 -9.43
N SER A 82 -4.95 -1.55 -10.19
CA SER A 82 -4.97 -1.43 -11.63
C SER A 82 -6.17 -0.57 -12.03
N VAL A 83 -6.03 0.20 -13.11
CA VAL A 83 -7.07 1.11 -13.58
C VAL A 83 -8.41 0.38 -13.79
N GLU A 84 -8.36 -0.88 -14.18
CA GLU A 84 -9.55 -1.73 -14.40
C GLU A 84 -10.26 -2.10 -13.09
N ASN A 85 -9.54 -2.10 -11.98
CA ASN A 85 -10.02 -2.51 -10.66
C ASN A 85 -10.02 -1.37 -9.63
N ASP A 86 -9.86 -0.14 -10.06
CA ASP A 86 -9.87 1.02 -9.18
C ASP A 86 -11.31 1.39 -8.80
N PRO A 87 -11.73 1.15 -7.55
CA PRO A 87 -13.09 1.45 -7.10
C PRO A 87 -13.36 2.95 -6.95
N THR A 88 -12.33 3.79 -7.15
CA THR A 88 -12.43 5.23 -6.99
C THR A 88 -12.83 5.94 -8.28
N LEU A 89 -12.71 5.26 -9.43
CA LEU A 89 -13.02 5.82 -10.73
C LEU A 89 -14.52 6.14 -10.89
N ARG A 90 -14.78 7.26 -11.53
CA ARG A 90 -16.11 7.74 -11.91
C ARG A 90 -16.21 7.86 -13.42
N PRO A 91 -17.39 7.63 -14.01
CA PRO A 91 -17.60 7.94 -15.42
C PRO A 91 -17.19 9.37 -15.74
N GLY A 92 -16.34 9.52 -16.75
CA GLY A 92 -15.75 10.80 -17.13
C GLY A 92 -14.35 11.07 -16.59
N ASP A 93 -13.85 10.28 -15.63
CA ASP A 93 -12.46 10.40 -15.18
C ASP A 93 -11.49 10.05 -16.31
N ILE A 94 -10.43 10.85 -16.44
CA ILE A 94 -9.37 10.63 -17.41
C ILE A 94 -8.18 9.98 -16.70
N VAL A 95 -7.77 8.85 -17.20
CA VAL A 95 -6.67 8.05 -16.63
C VAL A 95 -5.55 7.87 -17.64
N ALA A 96 -4.32 7.88 -17.16
CA ALA A 96 -3.15 7.53 -17.96
C ALA A 96 -2.97 6.00 -17.97
N THR A 97 -2.88 5.43 -19.15
CA THR A 97 -2.63 4.01 -19.38
C THR A 97 -1.42 3.84 -20.30
N ASN A 98 -0.95 2.62 -20.47
CA ASN A 98 0.11 2.32 -21.45
C ASN A 98 -0.32 2.64 -22.91
N SER A 99 -1.63 2.73 -23.16
CA SER A 99 -2.19 3.08 -24.47
C SER A 99 -2.47 4.59 -24.62
N GLY A 100 -2.09 5.41 -23.64
CA GLY A 100 -2.35 6.84 -23.64
C GLY A 100 -3.43 7.24 -22.65
N LEU A 101 -3.98 8.46 -22.82
CA LEU A 101 -5.08 8.96 -21.99
C LEU A 101 -6.41 8.33 -22.42
N MET A 102 -7.09 7.73 -21.44
CA MET A 102 -8.37 7.06 -21.62
C MET A 102 -9.42 7.68 -20.70
N ALA A 103 -10.64 7.85 -21.19
CA ALA A 103 -11.79 8.23 -20.39
C ALA A 103 -12.50 6.98 -19.86
N TYR A 104 -12.78 6.96 -18.58
CA TYR A 104 -13.57 5.90 -17.97
C TYR A 104 -15.06 6.13 -18.22
N ASN A 105 -15.74 5.15 -18.82
CA ASN A 105 -17.17 5.25 -19.16
C ASN A 105 -18.07 4.65 -18.06
N GLY A 106 -17.49 4.13 -17.01
CA GLY A 106 -18.19 3.27 -16.06
C GLY A 106 -18.05 1.79 -16.41
N GLY A 107 -18.58 0.93 -15.58
CA GLY A 107 -18.59 -0.51 -15.78
C GLY A 107 -19.65 -1.16 -14.93
N ALA A 108 -20.41 -2.10 -15.52
CA ALA A 108 -21.27 -3.01 -14.78
C ALA A 108 -20.53 -4.33 -14.55
N LYS A 109 -20.58 -4.88 -13.34
CA LYS A 109 -20.12 -6.23 -13.01
C LYS A 109 -18.66 -6.53 -13.37
N ARG A 110 -17.69 -5.73 -12.88
CA ARG A 110 -16.24 -5.99 -12.96
C ARG A 110 -15.55 -5.80 -14.32
N GLN A 111 -16.19 -5.20 -15.29
CA GLN A 111 -15.52 -4.81 -16.54
C GLN A 111 -15.54 -3.28 -16.65
N ALA A 112 -14.41 -2.67 -16.35
CA ALA A 112 -14.20 -1.25 -16.59
C ALA A 112 -14.18 -1.00 -18.10
N SER A 113 -14.95 -0.01 -18.56
CA SER A 113 -14.98 0.39 -19.97
C SER A 113 -14.22 1.69 -20.14
N PHE A 114 -13.33 1.74 -21.10
CA PHE A 114 -12.51 2.91 -21.40
C PHE A 114 -12.60 3.29 -22.87
N THR A 115 -12.61 4.60 -23.13
CA THR A 115 -12.55 5.16 -24.48
C THR A 115 -11.33 6.07 -24.59
N PRO A 116 -10.54 6.00 -25.68
CA PRO A 116 -9.47 6.97 -25.91
C PRO A 116 -9.99 8.40 -25.82
N VAL A 117 -9.26 9.29 -25.14
CA VAL A 117 -9.65 10.70 -24.96
C VAL A 117 -9.93 11.39 -26.31
N ALA A 118 -9.19 11.03 -27.35
CA ALA A 118 -9.40 11.55 -28.70
C ALA A 118 -10.82 11.31 -29.23
N SER A 119 -11.46 10.20 -28.84
CA SER A 119 -12.80 9.77 -29.29
C SER A 119 -13.89 10.01 -28.24
N TYR A 120 -13.52 10.49 -27.03
CA TYR A 120 -14.48 10.66 -25.95
C TYR A 120 -15.32 11.94 -26.12
N SER A 121 -16.64 11.79 -26.19
CA SER A 121 -17.59 12.90 -26.40
C SER A 121 -17.94 13.66 -25.13
N GLY A 122 -17.62 13.14 -23.95
CA GLY A 122 -17.99 13.74 -22.65
C GLY A 122 -17.16 14.95 -22.22
N ILE A 123 -16.22 15.42 -23.06
CA ILE A 123 -15.38 16.60 -22.81
C ILE A 123 -15.43 17.57 -23.99
N SER A 124 -15.12 18.85 -23.73
CA SER A 124 -15.06 19.85 -24.80
C SER A 124 -13.97 19.56 -25.82
N SER A 125 -14.15 20.07 -27.05
CA SER A 125 -13.17 19.94 -28.14
C SER A 125 -11.80 20.52 -27.77
N ASP A 126 -11.77 21.65 -27.04
CA ASP A 126 -10.52 22.29 -26.62
C ASP A 126 -9.78 21.46 -25.57
N LEU A 127 -10.51 20.90 -24.59
CA LEU A 127 -9.92 20.02 -23.59
C LEU A 127 -9.41 18.72 -24.24
N ARG A 128 -10.17 18.15 -25.17
CA ARG A 128 -9.78 16.96 -25.92
C ARG A 128 -8.47 17.19 -26.67
N ARG A 129 -8.35 18.31 -27.39
CA ARG A 129 -7.12 18.69 -28.11
C ARG A 129 -5.93 18.78 -27.15
N LYS A 130 -6.07 19.53 -26.03
CA LYS A 130 -5.02 19.68 -25.02
C LYS A 130 -4.57 18.34 -24.46
N LEU A 131 -5.51 17.47 -24.11
CA LEU A 131 -5.19 16.14 -23.56
C LEU A 131 -4.53 15.23 -24.59
N THR A 132 -4.93 15.29 -25.86
CA THR A 132 -4.32 14.51 -26.94
C THR A 132 -2.87 14.96 -27.24
N GLU A 133 -2.57 16.25 -27.06
CA GLU A 133 -1.23 16.81 -27.21
C GLU A 133 -0.34 16.57 -25.98
N THR A 134 -0.93 16.17 -24.84
CA THR A 134 -0.18 15.92 -23.59
C THR A 134 0.64 14.64 -23.71
N LYS A 135 1.96 14.76 -23.61
CA LYS A 135 2.86 13.61 -23.53
C LYS A 135 2.81 13.03 -22.12
N ILE A 136 2.46 11.77 -22.02
CA ILE A 136 2.50 11.01 -20.77
C ILE A 136 3.90 10.46 -20.59
N ALA A 137 4.57 10.81 -19.50
CA ALA A 137 5.78 10.13 -19.11
C ALA A 137 5.46 8.68 -18.73
N PRO A 138 6.25 7.69 -19.16
CA PRO A 138 6.08 6.33 -18.65
C PRO A 138 6.19 6.33 -17.13
N ALA A 139 5.37 5.51 -16.48
CA ALA A 139 5.47 5.33 -15.04
C ALA A 139 6.92 4.95 -14.69
N PRO A 140 7.54 5.54 -13.64
CA PRO A 140 8.85 5.12 -13.22
C PRO A 140 8.81 3.62 -12.95
N GLU A 141 9.72 2.87 -13.59
CA GLU A 141 9.88 1.46 -13.30
C GLU A 141 10.13 1.33 -11.80
N THR A 142 9.32 0.49 -11.14
CA THR A 142 9.52 0.20 -9.72
C THR A 142 10.98 -0.24 -9.53
N PRO A 143 11.77 0.42 -8.68
CA PRO A 143 13.16 0.02 -8.48
C PRO A 143 13.20 -1.47 -8.15
N THR A 144 13.99 -2.22 -8.88
CA THR A 144 14.26 -3.62 -8.57
C THR A 144 14.70 -3.67 -7.10
N PRO A 145 14.03 -4.46 -6.25
CA PRO A 145 14.42 -4.53 -4.85
C PRO A 145 15.90 -4.92 -4.78
N PRO A 146 16.69 -4.30 -3.90
CA PRO A 146 18.10 -4.66 -3.74
C PRO A 146 18.21 -6.17 -3.47
N PRO A 147 19.26 -6.84 -3.98
CA PRO A 147 19.42 -8.27 -3.79
C PRO A 147 19.31 -8.59 -2.30
N GLN A 148 18.41 -9.51 -1.98
CA GLN A 148 18.25 -9.97 -0.60
C GLN A 148 19.56 -10.61 -0.17
N VAL A 149 20.28 -9.97 0.74
CA VAL A 149 21.42 -10.56 1.42
C VAL A 149 20.85 -11.77 2.19
N LYS A 150 21.24 -12.97 1.75
CA LYS A 150 20.85 -14.20 2.43
C LYS A 150 21.36 -14.12 3.87
N GLN A 151 20.47 -14.18 4.83
CA GLN A 151 20.73 -14.13 6.28
C GLN A 151 21.42 -15.41 6.80
N SER A 152 22.15 -16.15 5.97
CA SER A 152 22.78 -17.43 6.35
C SER A 152 24.16 -17.31 7.02
N ASP A 153 24.75 -16.11 7.07
CA ASP A 153 26.15 -16.02 7.52
C ASP A 153 26.37 -15.39 8.91
N VAL A 154 25.29 -15.09 9.66
CA VAL A 154 25.43 -14.46 10.99
C VAL A 154 25.28 -15.44 12.16
N ALA A 155 24.86 -16.67 11.90
CA ALA A 155 24.65 -17.66 12.98
C ALA A 155 25.88 -18.47 13.38
N ALA A 156 27.00 -18.42 12.63
CA ALA A 156 28.18 -19.23 12.90
C ALA A 156 29.24 -18.58 13.80
N GLY A 157 29.13 -17.28 14.07
CA GLY A 157 30.14 -16.51 14.83
C GLY A 157 29.96 -16.48 16.35
N SER A 158 28.82 -16.91 16.88
CA SER A 158 28.49 -16.71 18.30
C SER A 158 28.70 -17.94 19.19
N ALA A 159 28.87 -19.13 18.61
CA ALA A 159 28.99 -20.37 19.39
C ALA A 159 30.44 -20.68 19.89
N THR A 160 31.44 -20.08 19.27
CA THR A 160 32.87 -20.38 19.61
C THR A 160 33.39 -19.53 20.77
N ARG A 161 32.70 -18.46 21.17
CA ARG A 161 33.16 -17.58 22.26
C ARG A 161 32.69 -18.01 23.66
N ALA A 162 31.67 -18.85 23.76
CA ALA A 162 31.13 -19.33 25.04
C ALA A 162 31.91 -20.54 25.58
N ALA A 163 32.52 -21.38 24.71
CA ALA A 163 33.24 -22.56 25.13
C ALA A 163 34.64 -22.30 25.70
N ALA A 164 35.25 -21.14 25.36
CA ALA A 164 36.58 -20.79 25.86
C ALA A 164 36.57 -20.19 27.28
N ARG A 165 35.44 -19.76 27.79
CA ARG A 165 35.34 -19.13 29.13
C ARG A 165 35.05 -20.13 30.25
N SER A 166 34.58 -21.33 29.93
CA SER A 166 34.24 -22.37 30.93
C SER A 166 35.45 -23.19 31.37
N LYS A 167 36.53 -23.26 30.56
CA LYS A 167 37.72 -24.04 30.91
C LYS A 167 38.72 -23.32 31.82
N ARG A 168 38.56 -22.00 32.05
CA ARG A 168 39.52 -21.26 32.90
C ARG A 168 39.10 -21.17 34.37
N ALA A 169 37.90 -21.60 34.71
CA ALA A 169 37.38 -21.53 36.09
C ALA A 169 37.53 -22.84 36.88
N GLN A 170 38.13 -23.87 36.29
CA GLN A 170 38.30 -25.19 36.98
C GLN A 170 39.73 -25.50 37.34
N THR A 171 40.68 -24.58 37.17
CA THR A 171 42.11 -24.88 37.49
C THR A 171 42.60 -24.07 38.71
N GLU A 172 41.72 -23.37 39.43
CA GLU A 172 42.04 -22.70 40.71
C GLU A 172 41.05 -23.17 41.80
N ARG A 173 41.26 -24.44 42.22
CA ARG A 173 40.87 -24.97 43.52
C ARG A 173 41.77 -26.12 43.89
#